data_595714e7d01905d136c6b138b64e0ce1
#
_entry.id   595714e7d01905d136c6b138b64e0ce1
#
_cell.length_a   1.000
_cell.length_b   1.000
_cell.length_c   1.000
_cell.angle_alpha   90.00
_cell.angle_beta   90.00
_cell.angle_gamma   90.00
#
_symmetry.space_group_name_H-M   'P 1'
#
loop_
_entity.id
_entity.type
_entity.pdbx_description
1 polymer ?
#
loop_
_entity_poly.entity_id
_entity_poly.type
_entity_poly.pdbx_seq_one_letter_code
_entity_poly.pdbx_strand_id
1 'polypeptide(L)'
;MQKLGEREPQRADSKLAAAPSLAVQFFLIPLAVVAVVVSIYGGFRMMVAEERSPEEYLNEIRSGGRDRRWPAAYELSRLLGDPEIEARFPGLAPALVQTFVASAGDDPRVRRYLALAIGRLTSPPPDAVDRLAEALDDPDTETLISVIWALGSLGEEAFVPRVVDLYQSQDSGVRKMVVYALGVLPDDGIHTTLRAALDDPVADVQWNAAVALARHGDERGTRVLARMLDRDYVSERVTASETLIDPASEVMVS
;
A
#
# COMPACT_ATOMS: atom_id res chain seq x y z
N MET A 1 90.39 53.68 -16.21
CA MET A 1 90.04 52.85 -15.08
C MET A 1 88.54 52.97 -14.85
N GLN A 2 87.78 51.96 -15.26
CA GLN A 2 86.35 52.05 -15.27
C GLN A 2 85.83 50.83 -14.51
N LYS A 3 85.18 51.06 -13.35
CA LYS A 3 84.56 49.99 -12.50
C LYS A 3 83.30 49.47 -13.16
N LEU A 4 83.31 48.20 -13.44
CA LEU A 4 82.13 47.48 -13.86
C LEU A 4 81.18 47.25 -12.61
N GLY A 5 79.98 47.72 -12.74
CA GLY A 5 78.92 47.47 -11.73
C GLY A 5 78.39 46.04 -11.79
N GLU A 6 78.38 45.43 -10.63
CA GLU A 6 77.71 44.16 -10.38
C GLU A 6 76.20 44.38 -10.41
N ARG A 7 75.48 43.62 -11.25
CA ARG A 7 74.04 43.52 -11.25
C ARG A 7 73.66 42.34 -10.32
N GLU A 8 73.02 42.69 -9.24
CA GLU A 8 72.32 41.66 -8.39
C GLU A 8 71.23 40.96 -9.15
N PRO A 9 71.05 39.67 -9.06
CA PRO A 9 69.89 38.92 -9.60
C PRO A 9 68.65 39.25 -8.77
N GLN A 10 67.61 39.78 -9.42
CA GLN A 10 66.28 39.93 -8.87
C GLN A 10 65.72 38.56 -8.49
N ARG A 11 65.39 38.38 -7.21
CA ARG A 11 64.61 37.26 -6.71
C ARG A 11 63.19 37.32 -7.29
N ALA A 12 62.92 36.45 -8.26
CA ALA A 12 61.60 36.14 -8.71
C ALA A 12 61.10 34.81 -8.10
N ASP A 13 60.89 34.80 -6.81
CA ASP A 13 60.40 33.63 -6.12
C ASP A 13 59.52 34.01 -4.93
N SER A 14 58.24 34.35 -5.17
CA SER A 14 57.25 34.31 -4.07
C SER A 14 55.80 34.19 -4.49
N LYS A 15 55.48 33.92 -5.79
CA LYS A 15 54.08 33.82 -6.22
C LYS A 15 53.54 32.40 -6.40
N LEU A 16 54.39 31.37 -6.31
CA LEU A 16 53.99 29.97 -6.47
C LEU A 16 53.62 29.24 -5.17
N ALA A 17 54.01 29.82 -4.01
CA ALA A 17 53.72 29.17 -2.70
C ALA A 17 52.28 29.41 -2.19
N ALA A 18 51.53 30.35 -2.77
CA ALA A 18 50.16 30.67 -2.33
C ALA A 18 49.08 29.82 -3.03
N ALA A 19 49.39 29.13 -4.12
CA ALA A 19 48.43 28.34 -4.88
C ALA A 19 47.88 27.11 -4.10
N PRO A 20 48.69 26.34 -3.33
CA PRO A 20 48.18 25.24 -2.52
C PRO A 20 47.29 25.70 -1.37
N SER A 21 47.55 26.86 -0.77
CA SER A 21 46.74 27.43 0.31
C SER A 21 45.35 27.87 -0.16
N LEU A 22 45.26 28.45 -1.36
CA LEU A 22 44.01 28.86 -2.00
C LEU A 22 43.16 27.60 -2.37
N ALA A 23 43.79 26.58 -2.93
CA ALA A 23 43.09 25.34 -3.28
C ALA A 23 42.56 24.66 -2.01
N VAL A 24 43.32 24.62 -0.91
CA VAL A 24 42.86 24.08 0.38
C VAL A 24 41.71 24.92 0.94
N GLN A 25 41.83 26.25 0.90
CA GLN A 25 40.83 27.12 1.53
C GLN A 25 39.51 27.17 0.76
N PHE A 26 39.55 27.13 -0.58
CA PHE A 26 38.33 27.29 -1.42
C PHE A 26 37.71 25.95 -1.86
N PHE A 27 38.45 24.84 -1.84
CA PHE A 27 37.94 23.54 -2.26
C PHE A 27 37.92 22.50 -1.14
N LEU A 28 39.03 22.33 -0.41
CA LEU A 28 39.11 21.27 0.61
C LEU A 28 38.27 21.57 1.86
N ILE A 29 38.26 22.85 2.31
CA ILE A 29 37.45 23.20 3.49
C ILE A 29 35.93 23.07 3.19
N PRO A 30 35.37 23.63 2.10
CA PRO A 30 33.98 23.42 1.77
C PRO A 30 33.64 21.94 1.53
N LEU A 31 34.52 21.18 0.85
CA LEU A 31 34.33 19.74 0.65
C LEU A 31 34.31 18.98 1.95
N ALA A 32 35.21 19.29 2.90
CA ALA A 32 35.23 18.68 4.22
C ALA A 32 33.95 19.00 5.02
N VAL A 33 33.48 20.25 4.96
CA VAL A 33 32.21 20.65 5.60
C VAL A 33 31.02 19.87 5.00
N VAL A 34 30.94 19.76 3.68
CA VAL A 34 29.89 18.98 3.02
C VAL A 34 29.99 17.51 3.41
N ALA A 35 31.18 16.92 3.43
CA ALA A 35 31.39 15.54 3.84
C ALA A 35 30.94 15.28 5.30
N VAL A 36 31.25 16.21 6.21
CA VAL A 36 30.79 16.14 7.61
C VAL A 36 29.27 16.23 7.70
N VAL A 37 28.64 17.19 6.99
CA VAL A 37 27.18 17.34 6.98
C VAL A 37 26.51 16.10 6.41
N VAL A 38 27.01 15.56 5.29
CA VAL A 38 26.49 14.32 4.68
C VAL A 38 26.67 13.12 5.62
N SER A 39 27.81 13.04 6.32
CA SER A 39 28.08 11.96 7.29
C SER A 39 27.14 12.05 8.51
N ILE A 40 26.93 13.27 9.03
CA ILE A 40 25.98 13.49 10.13
C ILE A 40 24.55 13.17 9.68
N TYR A 41 24.15 13.64 8.50
CA TYR A 41 22.83 13.35 7.95
C TYR A 41 22.65 11.85 7.67
N GLY A 42 23.66 11.20 7.08
CA GLY A 42 23.66 9.76 6.83
C GLY A 42 23.60 8.94 8.13
N GLY A 43 24.39 9.32 9.13
CA GLY A 43 24.37 8.71 10.47
C GLY A 43 23.03 8.93 11.18
N PHE A 44 22.48 10.14 11.11
CA PHE A 44 21.16 10.45 11.66
C PHE A 44 20.06 9.65 10.94
N ARG A 45 20.12 9.56 9.62
CA ARG A 45 19.17 8.75 8.83
C ARG A 45 19.27 7.25 9.16
N MET A 46 20.48 6.71 9.36
CA MET A 46 20.67 5.33 9.83
C MET A 46 20.10 5.11 11.24
N MET A 47 20.22 6.08 12.12
CA MET A 47 19.75 6.01 13.52
C MET A 47 18.22 6.21 13.61
N VAL A 48 17.62 7.00 12.69
CA VAL A 48 16.16 7.24 12.62
C VAL A 48 15.46 6.17 11.79
N ALA A 49 16.19 5.46 10.92
CA ALA A 49 15.69 4.33 10.13
C ALA A 49 15.76 3.00 10.91
N GLU A 50 15.54 2.99 12.23
CA GLU A 50 15.01 1.80 12.88
C GLU A 50 13.55 1.67 12.41
N GLU A 51 13.37 1.05 11.25
CA GLU A 51 12.06 0.60 10.81
C GLU A 51 11.52 -0.31 11.91
N ARG A 52 10.43 0.13 12.56
CA ARG A 52 9.76 -0.67 13.58
C ARG A 52 9.48 -2.06 13.04
N SER A 53 9.74 -3.08 13.84
CA SER A 53 9.45 -4.45 13.42
C SER A 53 7.94 -4.70 13.35
N PRO A 54 7.48 -5.65 12.53
CA PRO A 54 6.07 -6.06 12.49
C PRO A 54 5.52 -6.47 13.86
N GLU A 55 6.36 -7.08 14.72
CA GLU A 55 5.97 -7.45 16.07
C GLU A 55 5.74 -6.22 16.97
N GLU A 56 6.50 -5.14 16.79
CA GLU A 56 6.29 -3.89 17.54
C GLU A 56 4.94 -3.27 17.17
N TYR A 57 4.57 -3.28 15.88
CA TYR A 57 3.24 -2.83 15.46
C TYR A 57 2.13 -3.71 16.04
N LEU A 58 2.27 -5.04 16.00
CA LEU A 58 1.31 -5.94 16.64
C LEU A 58 1.16 -5.68 18.14
N ASN A 59 2.27 -5.44 18.83
CA ASN A 59 2.25 -5.10 20.26
C ASN A 59 1.54 -3.75 20.50
N GLU A 60 1.77 -2.76 19.66
CA GLU A 60 1.09 -1.47 19.75
C GLU A 60 -0.41 -1.57 19.44
N ILE A 61 -0.82 -2.41 18.50
CA ILE A 61 -2.23 -2.71 18.22
C ILE A 61 -2.92 -3.35 19.43
N ARG A 62 -2.24 -4.29 20.11
CA ARG A 62 -2.80 -5.03 21.26
C ARG A 62 -2.84 -4.22 22.55
N SER A 63 -1.83 -3.44 22.83
CA SER A 63 -1.60 -2.77 24.12
C SER A 63 -1.51 -1.25 24.07
N GLY A 64 -1.46 -0.66 22.88
CA GLY A 64 -1.34 0.78 22.69
C GLY A 64 -2.59 1.54 23.09
N GLY A 65 -2.43 2.85 23.31
CA GLY A 65 -3.56 3.77 23.50
C GLY A 65 -4.41 3.87 22.23
N ARG A 66 -5.70 4.22 22.38
CA ARG A 66 -6.71 4.26 21.31
C ARG A 66 -6.23 4.98 20.05
N ASP A 67 -5.54 6.11 20.21
CA ASP A 67 -5.10 6.93 19.08
C ASP A 67 -3.88 6.37 18.34
N ARG A 68 -3.20 5.36 18.90
CA ARG A 68 -2.00 4.74 18.31
C ARG A 68 -2.27 3.40 17.64
N ARG A 69 -3.37 2.74 17.99
CA ARG A 69 -3.67 1.38 17.53
C ARG A 69 -4.00 1.31 16.03
N TRP A 70 -4.86 2.20 15.53
CA TRP A 70 -5.21 2.18 14.11
C TRP A 70 -4.05 2.62 13.19
N PRO A 71 -3.18 3.64 13.55
CA PRO A 71 -2.00 3.93 12.74
C PRO A 71 -1.02 2.76 12.71
N ALA A 72 -0.85 2.04 13.83
CA ALA A 72 -0.02 0.84 13.87
C ALA A 72 -0.57 -0.29 12.96
N ALA A 73 -1.89 -0.48 12.94
CA ALA A 73 -2.54 -1.45 12.05
C ALA A 73 -2.38 -1.06 10.57
N TYR A 74 -2.51 0.22 10.25
CA TYR A 74 -2.28 0.76 8.91
C TYR A 74 -0.84 0.50 8.44
N GLU A 75 0.17 0.89 9.24
CA GLU A 75 1.57 0.67 8.88
C GLU A 75 1.90 -0.82 8.75
N LEU A 76 1.37 -1.68 9.64
CA LEU A 76 1.54 -3.12 9.53
C LEU A 76 0.94 -3.66 8.22
N SER A 77 -0.24 -3.17 7.82
CA SER A 77 -0.88 -3.58 6.57
C SER A 77 -0.05 -3.19 5.34
N ARG A 78 0.65 -2.05 5.39
CA ARG A 78 1.57 -1.62 4.33
C ARG A 78 2.83 -2.47 4.26
N LEU A 79 3.42 -2.79 5.41
CA LEU A 79 4.62 -3.63 5.48
C LEU A 79 4.40 -5.01 4.88
N LEU A 80 3.21 -5.61 5.10
CA LEU A 80 2.85 -6.92 4.55
C LEU A 80 2.58 -6.91 3.03
N GLY A 81 2.69 -5.76 2.37
CA GLY A 81 2.83 -5.69 0.91
C GLY A 81 4.18 -6.22 0.40
N ASP A 82 5.19 -6.38 1.28
CA ASP A 82 6.49 -6.97 0.96
C ASP A 82 6.54 -8.43 1.43
N PRO A 83 6.59 -9.42 0.51
CA PRO A 83 6.64 -10.84 0.86
C PRO A 83 7.85 -11.24 1.72
N GLU A 84 8.95 -10.48 1.65
CA GLU A 84 10.14 -10.76 2.45
C GLU A 84 9.90 -10.52 3.95
N ILE A 85 8.97 -9.66 4.30
CA ILE A 85 8.60 -9.39 5.70
C ILE A 85 8.02 -10.64 6.34
N GLU A 86 7.06 -11.29 5.68
CA GLU A 86 6.44 -12.53 6.18
C GLU A 86 7.49 -13.65 6.36
N ALA A 87 8.40 -13.81 5.41
CA ALA A 87 9.45 -14.83 5.48
C ALA A 87 10.42 -14.60 6.65
N ARG A 88 10.71 -13.33 6.99
CA ARG A 88 11.60 -12.97 8.12
C ARG A 88 10.95 -13.15 9.49
N PHE A 89 9.61 -13.14 9.58
CA PHE A 89 8.86 -13.17 10.82
C PHE A 89 7.80 -14.29 10.83
N PRO A 90 8.21 -15.58 10.92
CA PRO A 90 7.30 -16.72 10.74
C PRO A 90 6.15 -16.80 11.76
N GLY A 91 6.27 -16.13 12.90
CA GLY A 91 5.19 -16.02 13.90
C GLY A 91 4.16 -14.91 13.62
N LEU A 92 4.41 -14.07 12.60
CA LEU A 92 3.62 -12.88 12.31
C LEU A 92 2.20 -13.23 11.84
N ALA A 93 2.07 -14.14 10.87
CA ALA A 93 0.80 -14.47 10.27
C ALA A 93 -0.23 -15.06 11.27
N PRO A 94 0.11 -16.05 12.11
CA PRO A 94 -0.80 -16.52 13.17
C PRO A 94 -1.13 -15.42 14.20
N ALA A 95 -0.15 -14.60 14.57
CA ALA A 95 -0.35 -13.52 15.53
C ALA A 95 -1.27 -12.42 14.98
N LEU A 96 -1.20 -12.15 13.68
CA LEU A 96 -2.05 -11.20 12.97
C LEU A 96 -3.53 -11.69 12.99
N VAL A 97 -3.78 -12.95 12.61
CA VAL A 97 -5.13 -13.53 12.62
C VAL A 97 -5.72 -13.52 14.03
N GLN A 98 -4.93 -13.90 15.04
CA GLN A 98 -5.39 -13.84 16.44
C GLN A 98 -5.74 -12.39 16.87
N THR A 99 -4.95 -11.40 16.42
CA THR A 99 -5.19 -9.99 16.74
C THR A 99 -6.46 -9.48 16.04
N PHE A 100 -6.71 -9.92 14.80
CA PHE A 100 -7.94 -9.61 14.08
C PHE A 100 -9.17 -10.17 14.81
N VAL A 101 -9.15 -11.42 15.23
CA VAL A 101 -10.24 -12.02 16.01
C VAL A 101 -10.48 -11.27 17.32
N ALA A 102 -9.41 -10.94 18.04
CA ALA A 102 -9.49 -10.19 19.30
C ALA A 102 -9.98 -8.74 19.12
N SER A 103 -9.95 -8.20 17.92
CA SER A 103 -10.40 -6.83 17.60
C SER A 103 -11.92 -6.74 17.36
N ALA A 104 -12.68 -7.82 17.52
CA ALA A 104 -14.14 -7.80 17.41
C ALA A 104 -14.73 -6.80 18.42
N GLY A 105 -15.51 -5.82 17.93
CA GLY A 105 -16.08 -4.76 18.76
C GLY A 105 -15.11 -3.63 19.15
N ASP A 106 -13.90 -3.62 18.61
CA ASP A 106 -12.92 -2.55 18.77
C ASP A 106 -13.13 -1.38 17.77
N ASP A 107 -12.16 -0.45 17.70
CA ASP A 107 -12.15 0.60 16.68
C ASP A 107 -12.20 -0.04 15.27
N PRO A 108 -13.22 0.25 14.45
CA PRO A 108 -13.37 -0.38 13.13
C PRO A 108 -12.14 -0.21 12.24
N ARG A 109 -11.42 0.91 12.36
CA ARG A 109 -10.19 1.16 11.59
C ARG A 109 -9.10 0.13 11.90
N VAL A 110 -8.97 -0.29 13.15
CA VAL A 110 -8.02 -1.35 13.53
C VAL A 110 -8.39 -2.66 12.82
N ARG A 111 -9.66 -3.02 12.92
CA ARG A 111 -10.18 -4.26 12.33
C ARG A 111 -10.06 -4.27 10.80
N ARG A 112 -10.38 -3.13 10.17
CA ARG A 112 -10.22 -2.90 8.73
C ARG A 112 -8.79 -3.19 8.26
N TYR A 113 -7.79 -2.51 8.85
CA TYR A 113 -6.39 -2.67 8.43
C TYR A 113 -5.82 -4.05 8.77
N LEU A 114 -6.28 -4.70 9.83
CA LEU A 114 -5.90 -6.09 10.11
C LEU A 114 -6.46 -7.05 9.06
N ALA A 115 -7.69 -6.87 8.59
CA ALA A 115 -8.25 -7.65 7.48
C ALA A 115 -7.42 -7.47 6.20
N LEU A 116 -7.09 -6.21 5.83
CA LEU A 116 -6.23 -5.91 4.68
C LEU A 116 -4.83 -6.54 4.83
N ALA A 117 -4.27 -6.54 6.03
CA ALA A 117 -2.98 -7.16 6.30
C ALA A 117 -3.04 -8.69 6.11
N ILE A 118 -4.12 -9.36 6.56
CA ILE A 118 -4.31 -10.80 6.37
C ILE A 118 -4.45 -11.13 4.88
N GLY A 119 -5.19 -10.33 4.11
CA GLY A 119 -5.37 -10.55 2.67
C GLY A 119 -4.08 -10.41 1.84
N ARG A 120 -3.00 -9.87 2.44
CA ARG A 120 -1.67 -9.74 1.81
C ARG A 120 -0.70 -10.86 2.15
N LEU A 121 -1.09 -11.77 3.03
CA LEU A 121 -0.24 -12.90 3.40
C LEU A 121 -0.04 -13.84 2.20
N THR A 122 1.20 -14.23 1.97
CA THR A 122 1.57 -15.23 0.95
C THR A 122 1.41 -16.66 1.46
N SER A 123 1.47 -16.84 2.78
CA SER A 123 1.31 -18.14 3.46
C SER A 123 0.37 -17.99 4.65
N PRO A 124 -0.94 -17.75 4.42
CA PRO A 124 -1.90 -17.54 5.49
C PRO A 124 -2.03 -18.80 6.37
N PRO A 125 -2.28 -18.64 7.67
CA PRO A 125 -2.63 -19.77 8.53
C PRO A 125 -3.89 -20.49 8.03
N PRO A 126 -4.03 -21.79 8.26
CA PRO A 126 -5.15 -22.58 7.74
C PRO A 126 -6.54 -22.07 8.16
N ASP A 127 -6.64 -21.39 9.30
CA ASP A 127 -7.88 -20.82 9.83
C ASP A 127 -8.14 -19.38 9.39
N ALA A 128 -7.23 -18.75 8.64
CA ALA A 128 -7.33 -17.34 8.27
C ALA A 128 -8.61 -17.02 7.48
N VAL A 129 -8.95 -17.88 6.52
CA VAL A 129 -10.17 -17.73 5.69
C VAL A 129 -11.43 -17.87 6.55
N ASP A 130 -11.48 -18.86 7.43
CA ASP A 130 -12.64 -19.06 8.32
C ASP A 130 -12.84 -17.86 9.24
N ARG A 131 -11.74 -17.30 9.80
CA ARG A 131 -11.78 -16.12 10.68
C ARG A 131 -12.21 -14.85 9.96
N LEU A 132 -11.78 -14.67 8.71
CA LEU A 132 -12.28 -13.58 7.87
C LEU A 132 -13.75 -13.79 7.51
N ALA A 133 -14.14 -15.01 7.15
CA ALA A 133 -15.52 -15.33 6.79
C ALA A 133 -16.50 -15.11 7.96
N GLU A 134 -16.09 -15.34 9.22
CA GLU A 134 -16.88 -14.98 10.41
C GLU A 134 -17.16 -13.46 10.49
N ALA A 135 -16.32 -12.62 9.87
CA ALA A 135 -16.47 -11.17 9.86
C ALA A 135 -17.26 -10.61 8.64
N LEU A 136 -17.85 -11.48 7.80
CA LEU A 136 -18.76 -11.04 6.72
C LEU A 136 -20.09 -10.45 7.23
N ASP A 137 -20.37 -10.57 8.52
CA ASP A 137 -21.51 -9.96 9.20
C ASP A 137 -21.10 -8.70 10.02
N ASP A 138 -19.89 -8.13 9.75
CA ASP A 138 -19.41 -6.97 10.49
C ASP A 138 -20.33 -5.76 10.24
N PRO A 139 -20.74 -5.03 11.30
CA PRO A 139 -21.64 -3.89 11.18
C PRO A 139 -20.98 -2.66 10.53
N ASP A 140 -19.65 -2.58 10.51
CA ASP A 140 -18.91 -1.50 9.85
C ASP A 140 -18.69 -1.85 8.37
N THR A 141 -19.33 -1.07 7.49
CA THR A 141 -19.31 -1.31 6.04
C THR A 141 -17.90 -1.34 5.47
N GLU A 142 -17.02 -0.47 5.92
CA GLU A 142 -15.65 -0.41 5.44
C GLU A 142 -14.79 -1.61 5.91
N THR A 143 -15.06 -2.10 7.11
CA THR A 143 -14.48 -3.36 7.59
C THR A 143 -14.99 -4.53 6.75
N LEU A 144 -16.29 -4.60 6.46
CA LEU A 144 -16.88 -5.61 5.58
C LEU A 144 -16.24 -5.61 4.19
N ILE A 145 -16.08 -4.43 3.58
CA ILE A 145 -15.39 -4.26 2.28
C ILE A 145 -13.97 -4.82 2.34
N SER A 146 -13.22 -4.49 3.40
CA SER A 146 -11.85 -4.97 3.58
C SER A 146 -11.75 -6.47 3.80
N VAL A 147 -12.73 -7.06 4.48
CA VAL A 147 -12.85 -8.51 4.68
C VAL A 147 -13.14 -9.22 3.35
N ILE A 148 -14.07 -8.70 2.55
CA ILE A 148 -14.40 -9.27 1.23
C ILE A 148 -13.16 -9.22 0.32
N TRP A 149 -12.45 -8.08 0.32
CA TRP A 149 -11.20 -7.93 -0.42
C TRP A 149 -10.15 -8.95 0.02
N ALA A 150 -9.96 -9.13 1.34
CA ALA A 150 -8.99 -10.05 1.89
C ALA A 150 -9.30 -11.51 1.49
N LEU A 151 -10.57 -11.92 1.57
CA LEU A 151 -11.00 -13.24 1.14
C LEU A 151 -10.74 -13.47 -0.35
N GLY A 152 -11.07 -12.49 -1.21
CA GLY A 152 -10.77 -12.56 -2.65
C GLY A 152 -9.27 -12.65 -2.93
N SER A 153 -8.45 -11.91 -2.17
CA SER A 153 -6.98 -11.91 -2.33
C SER A 153 -6.34 -13.22 -1.92
N LEU A 154 -6.90 -13.92 -0.92
CA LEU A 154 -6.44 -15.25 -0.51
C LEU A 154 -6.81 -16.35 -1.50
N GLY A 155 -7.78 -16.12 -2.39
CA GLY A 155 -8.08 -17.01 -3.51
C GLY A 155 -8.81 -18.31 -3.18
N GLU A 156 -9.39 -18.42 -1.98
CA GLU A 156 -10.10 -19.63 -1.55
C GLU A 156 -11.57 -19.59 -2.00
N GLU A 157 -12.08 -20.68 -2.58
CA GLU A 157 -13.45 -20.73 -3.11
C GLU A 157 -14.53 -20.97 -2.04
N ALA A 158 -14.13 -21.44 -0.85
CA ALA A 158 -15.06 -21.83 0.21
C ALA A 158 -15.99 -20.70 0.69
N PHE A 159 -15.59 -19.43 0.53
CA PHE A 159 -16.38 -18.27 0.95
C PHE A 159 -17.38 -17.78 -0.12
N VAL A 160 -17.25 -18.23 -1.37
CA VAL A 160 -18.04 -17.73 -2.52
C VAL A 160 -19.54 -17.66 -2.22
N PRO A 161 -20.22 -18.70 -1.68
CA PRO A 161 -21.65 -18.64 -1.44
C PRO A 161 -22.05 -17.48 -0.51
N ARG A 162 -21.27 -17.21 0.54
CA ARG A 162 -21.56 -16.13 1.49
C ARG A 162 -21.32 -14.75 0.87
N VAL A 163 -20.28 -14.59 0.05
CA VAL A 163 -19.96 -13.34 -0.61
C VAL A 163 -20.98 -13.04 -1.71
N VAL A 164 -21.46 -14.03 -2.45
CA VAL A 164 -22.53 -13.86 -3.47
C VAL A 164 -23.79 -13.25 -2.85
N ASP A 165 -24.18 -13.68 -1.64
CA ASP A 165 -25.37 -13.14 -0.97
C ASP A 165 -25.20 -11.63 -0.66
N LEU A 166 -23.98 -11.16 -0.39
CA LEU A 166 -23.67 -9.75 -0.13
C LEU A 166 -23.83 -8.85 -1.38
N TYR A 167 -23.94 -9.41 -2.57
CA TYR A 167 -24.27 -8.64 -3.77
C TYR A 167 -25.66 -7.98 -3.70
N GLN A 168 -26.54 -8.43 -2.80
CA GLN A 168 -27.83 -7.80 -2.52
C GLN A 168 -27.73 -6.55 -1.62
N SER A 169 -26.53 -6.16 -1.19
CA SER A 169 -26.30 -4.98 -0.32
C SER A 169 -26.82 -3.69 -0.97
N GLN A 170 -27.41 -2.82 -0.16
CA GLN A 170 -27.77 -1.45 -0.60
C GLN A 170 -26.50 -0.58 -0.81
N ASP A 171 -25.40 -0.90 -0.16
CA ASP A 171 -24.13 -0.20 -0.31
C ASP A 171 -23.44 -0.62 -1.61
N SER A 172 -23.13 0.36 -2.46
CA SER A 172 -22.48 0.10 -3.77
C SER A 172 -21.02 -0.30 -3.63
N GLY A 173 -20.33 0.15 -2.57
CA GLY A 173 -18.95 -0.25 -2.28
C GLY A 173 -18.88 -1.74 -1.93
N VAL A 174 -19.83 -2.24 -1.14
CA VAL A 174 -19.95 -3.68 -0.85
C VAL A 174 -20.21 -4.44 -2.14
N ARG A 175 -21.18 -4.05 -2.97
CA ARG A 175 -21.47 -4.74 -4.25
C ARG A 175 -20.28 -4.72 -5.20
N LYS A 176 -19.58 -3.58 -5.29
CA LYS A 176 -18.35 -3.45 -6.08
C LYS A 176 -17.28 -4.42 -5.61
N MET A 177 -17.06 -4.52 -4.29
CA MET A 177 -16.05 -5.40 -3.72
C MET A 177 -16.42 -6.89 -3.88
N VAL A 178 -17.70 -7.25 -3.78
CA VAL A 178 -18.20 -8.59 -4.12
C VAL A 178 -17.83 -8.95 -5.55
N VAL A 179 -18.16 -8.08 -6.51
CA VAL A 179 -17.86 -8.30 -7.94
C VAL A 179 -16.35 -8.42 -8.18
N TYR A 180 -15.54 -7.59 -7.53
CA TYR A 180 -14.09 -7.68 -7.59
C TYR A 180 -13.58 -9.03 -7.05
N ALA A 181 -14.00 -9.41 -5.84
CA ALA A 181 -13.56 -10.66 -5.20
C ALA A 181 -13.96 -11.90 -6.01
N LEU A 182 -15.18 -11.92 -6.55
CA LEU A 182 -15.62 -12.99 -7.46
C LEU A 182 -14.80 -13.01 -8.76
N GLY A 183 -14.44 -11.83 -9.31
CA GLY A 183 -13.70 -11.72 -10.56
C GLY A 183 -12.24 -12.18 -10.51
N VAL A 184 -11.66 -12.41 -9.32
CA VAL A 184 -10.29 -12.94 -9.17
C VAL A 184 -10.26 -14.45 -8.89
N LEU A 185 -11.42 -15.07 -8.65
CA LEU A 185 -11.54 -16.50 -8.37
C LEU A 185 -11.75 -17.31 -9.66
N PRO A 186 -11.25 -18.54 -9.74
CA PRO A 186 -11.36 -19.38 -10.92
C PRO A 186 -12.70 -20.15 -11.05
N ASP A 187 -13.69 -19.91 -10.17
CA ASP A 187 -14.94 -20.69 -10.09
C ASP A 187 -15.95 -20.35 -11.19
N ASP A 188 -16.53 -21.36 -11.81
CA ASP A 188 -17.61 -21.23 -12.81
C ASP A 188 -18.96 -20.76 -12.20
N GLY A 189 -19.20 -20.98 -10.90
CA GLY A 189 -20.42 -20.60 -10.18
C GLY A 189 -20.65 -19.09 -10.08
N ILE A 190 -19.59 -18.29 -10.19
CA ILE A 190 -19.61 -16.82 -10.03
C ILE A 190 -20.24 -16.09 -11.23
N HIS A 191 -20.27 -16.71 -12.41
CA HIS A 191 -20.70 -16.07 -13.66
C HIS A 191 -22.11 -15.48 -13.61
N THR A 192 -23.03 -16.10 -12.87
CA THR A 192 -24.41 -15.60 -12.74
C THR A 192 -24.44 -14.23 -12.07
N THR A 193 -23.73 -14.07 -10.96
CA THR A 193 -23.63 -12.80 -10.22
C THR A 193 -22.89 -11.75 -11.04
N LEU A 194 -21.76 -12.10 -11.68
CA LEU A 194 -21.00 -11.18 -12.53
C LEU A 194 -21.83 -10.68 -13.72
N ARG A 195 -22.66 -11.52 -14.33
CA ARG A 195 -23.56 -11.13 -15.43
C ARG A 195 -24.67 -10.21 -14.94
N ALA A 196 -25.27 -10.48 -13.78
CA ALA A 196 -26.26 -9.59 -13.18
C ALA A 196 -25.66 -8.21 -12.87
N ALA A 197 -24.39 -8.16 -12.47
CA ALA A 197 -23.68 -6.92 -12.14
C ALA A 197 -23.39 -6.04 -13.37
N LEU A 198 -23.50 -6.52 -14.60
CA LEU A 198 -23.44 -5.67 -15.81
C LEU A 198 -24.60 -4.67 -15.90
N ASP A 199 -25.70 -4.95 -15.22
CA ASP A 199 -26.91 -4.11 -15.19
C ASP A 199 -27.08 -3.39 -13.83
N ASP A 200 -26.05 -3.37 -12.98
CA ASP A 200 -26.07 -2.64 -11.69
C ASP A 200 -26.34 -1.14 -11.93
N PRO A 201 -27.10 -0.45 -11.07
CA PRO A 201 -27.35 0.98 -11.22
C PRO A 201 -26.07 1.84 -11.10
N VAL A 202 -24.98 1.31 -10.49
CA VAL A 202 -23.72 2.02 -10.29
C VAL A 202 -22.69 1.62 -11.33
N ALA A 203 -22.13 2.60 -12.03
CA ALA A 203 -21.19 2.37 -13.13
C ALA A 203 -19.94 1.58 -12.71
N ASP A 204 -19.37 1.89 -11.55
CA ASP A 204 -18.19 1.20 -11.02
C ASP A 204 -18.41 -0.30 -10.84
N VAL A 205 -19.61 -0.69 -10.40
CA VAL A 205 -19.99 -2.12 -10.27
C VAL A 205 -20.08 -2.77 -11.65
N GLN A 206 -20.70 -2.09 -12.63
CA GLN A 206 -20.76 -2.57 -14.02
C GLN A 206 -19.37 -2.75 -14.62
N TRP A 207 -18.47 -1.79 -14.40
CA TRP A 207 -17.10 -1.83 -14.94
C TRP A 207 -16.30 -2.99 -14.37
N ASN A 208 -16.35 -3.18 -13.03
CA ASN A 208 -15.71 -4.31 -12.38
C ASN A 208 -16.25 -5.64 -12.90
N ALA A 209 -17.59 -5.75 -13.09
CA ALA A 209 -18.21 -6.94 -13.64
C ALA A 209 -17.75 -7.23 -15.07
N ALA A 210 -17.66 -6.20 -15.92
CA ALA A 210 -17.19 -6.36 -17.29
C ALA A 210 -15.73 -6.82 -17.37
N VAL A 211 -14.86 -6.26 -16.51
CA VAL A 211 -13.45 -6.68 -16.40
C VAL A 211 -13.35 -8.11 -15.86
N ALA A 212 -14.12 -8.46 -14.83
CA ALA A 212 -14.16 -9.80 -14.27
C ALA A 212 -14.57 -10.84 -15.32
N LEU A 213 -15.67 -10.59 -16.02
CA LEU A 213 -16.15 -11.49 -17.11
C LEU A 213 -15.12 -11.65 -18.23
N ALA A 214 -14.43 -10.56 -18.62
CA ALA A 214 -13.37 -10.63 -19.63
C ALA A 214 -12.18 -11.50 -19.17
N ARG A 215 -11.79 -11.44 -17.90
CA ARG A 215 -10.75 -12.32 -17.33
C ARG A 215 -11.14 -13.79 -17.43
N HIS A 216 -12.42 -14.09 -17.31
CA HIS A 216 -12.98 -15.45 -17.43
C HIS A 216 -13.35 -15.83 -18.88
N GLY A 217 -13.01 -15.00 -19.88
CA GLY A 217 -13.31 -15.27 -21.30
C GLY A 217 -14.80 -15.15 -21.65
N ASP A 218 -15.63 -14.53 -20.81
CA ASP A 218 -17.06 -14.29 -21.09
C ASP A 218 -17.24 -12.94 -21.83
N GLU A 219 -17.67 -13.00 -23.09
CA GLU A 219 -17.81 -11.83 -23.97
C GLU A 219 -18.97 -10.89 -23.59
N ARG A 220 -19.84 -11.26 -22.65
CA ARG A 220 -21.03 -10.46 -22.28
C ARG A 220 -20.67 -9.09 -21.73
N GLY A 221 -19.46 -8.93 -21.14
CA GLY A 221 -18.94 -7.65 -20.69
C GLY A 221 -18.49 -6.70 -21.80
N THR A 222 -18.32 -7.16 -23.04
CA THR A 222 -17.68 -6.40 -24.13
C THR A 222 -18.34 -5.05 -24.40
N ARG A 223 -19.68 -4.97 -24.34
CA ARG A 223 -20.41 -3.70 -24.55
C ARG A 223 -20.08 -2.66 -23.47
N VAL A 224 -19.92 -3.08 -22.21
CA VAL A 224 -19.55 -2.20 -21.10
C VAL A 224 -18.09 -1.77 -21.27
N LEU A 225 -17.18 -2.70 -21.56
CA LEU A 225 -15.77 -2.40 -21.84
C LEU A 225 -15.59 -1.42 -22.99
N ALA A 226 -16.36 -1.56 -24.09
CA ALA A 226 -16.31 -0.63 -25.20
C ALA A 226 -16.73 0.79 -24.79
N ARG A 227 -17.72 0.95 -23.89
CA ARG A 227 -18.11 2.25 -23.34
C ARG A 227 -17.04 2.84 -22.43
N MET A 228 -16.26 2.04 -21.70
CA MET A 228 -15.16 2.52 -20.88
C MET A 228 -14.03 3.13 -21.71
N LEU A 229 -13.96 2.88 -23.01
CA LEU A 229 -13.02 3.54 -23.93
C LEU A 229 -13.51 4.93 -24.39
N ASP A 230 -14.78 5.25 -24.14
CA ASP A 230 -15.34 6.57 -24.42
C ASP A 230 -15.06 7.51 -23.23
N ARG A 231 -14.19 8.49 -23.49
CA ARG A 231 -13.74 9.44 -22.47
C ARG A 231 -14.87 10.28 -21.90
N ASP A 232 -15.81 10.71 -22.74
CA ASP A 232 -16.91 11.57 -22.32
C ASP A 232 -17.87 10.78 -21.42
N TYR A 233 -18.18 9.55 -21.80
CA TYR A 233 -18.97 8.62 -20.98
C TYR A 233 -18.34 8.37 -19.60
N VAL A 234 -17.01 8.11 -19.54
CA VAL A 234 -16.32 7.87 -18.27
C VAL A 234 -16.30 9.14 -17.43
N SER A 235 -15.96 10.30 -18.01
CA SER A 235 -15.89 11.57 -17.28
C SER A 235 -17.23 11.95 -16.64
N GLU A 236 -18.33 11.78 -17.36
CA GLU A 236 -19.68 12.06 -16.85
C GLU A 236 -20.01 11.19 -15.62
N ARG A 237 -19.59 9.91 -15.64
CA ARG A 237 -19.88 8.95 -14.56
C ARG A 237 -18.96 9.09 -13.36
N VAL A 238 -17.68 9.38 -13.59
CA VAL A 238 -16.69 9.61 -12.51
C VAL A 238 -17.04 10.87 -11.71
N THR A 239 -17.39 11.98 -12.38
CA THR A 239 -17.78 13.22 -11.71
C THR A 239 -19.00 13.01 -10.78
N ALA A 240 -19.91 12.09 -11.14
CA ALA A 240 -21.04 11.73 -10.29
C ALA A 240 -20.64 10.86 -9.08
N SER A 241 -19.51 10.16 -9.17
CA SER A 241 -19.01 9.26 -8.11
C SER A 241 -18.02 9.93 -7.15
N GLU A 242 -17.28 10.95 -7.59
CA GLU A 242 -16.23 11.63 -6.78
C GLU A 242 -16.78 12.34 -5.52
N THR A 243 -18.08 12.54 -5.41
CA THR A 243 -18.69 13.04 -4.18
C THR A 243 -18.71 12.04 -3.02
N LEU A 244 -18.21 10.81 -3.22
CA LEU A 244 -18.32 9.69 -2.27
C LEU A 244 -16.99 8.96 -1.98
N ILE A 245 -15.83 9.46 -2.41
CA ILE A 245 -14.55 8.75 -2.21
C ILE A 245 -13.98 9.05 -0.82
N ASP A 246 -14.04 8.04 0.06
CA ASP A 246 -13.24 7.96 1.29
C ASP A 246 -11.78 7.62 0.93
N PRO A 247 -10.76 8.31 1.51
CA PRO A 247 -9.33 8.04 1.27
C PRO A 247 -8.88 6.59 1.49
N ALA A 248 -9.64 5.80 2.24
CA ALA A 248 -9.35 4.37 2.46
C ALA A 248 -9.49 3.53 1.17
N SER A 249 -10.25 3.99 0.17
CA SER A 249 -10.41 3.28 -1.11
C SER A 249 -9.20 3.41 -2.03
N GLU A 250 -8.35 4.42 -1.87
CA GLU A 250 -7.11 4.59 -2.67
C GLU A 250 -6.04 3.53 -2.35
N VAL A 251 -6.02 3.02 -1.11
CA VAL A 251 -5.04 2.02 -0.67
C VAL A 251 -5.30 0.64 -1.30
N MET A 252 -6.51 0.38 -1.78
CA MET A 252 -6.89 -0.91 -2.36
C MET A 252 -6.58 -1.05 -3.85
N VAL A 253 -6.19 0.02 -4.55
CA VAL A 253 -5.99 0.04 -6.01
C VAL A 253 -4.51 0.17 -6.41
N SER A 254 -3.61 0.49 -5.47
CA SER A 254 -2.16 0.58 -5.69
C SER A 254 -1.45 -0.70 -5.23
#